data_2e14cdd68687dfcb01a4f0914e887137
#
_entry.id   2e14cdd68687dfcb01a4f0914e887137
#
_cell.length_a   1.000
_cell.length_b   1.000
_cell.length_c   1.000
_cell.angle_alpha   90.00
_cell.angle_beta   90.00
_cell.angle_gamma   90.00
#
_symmetry.space_group_name_H-M   'P 1'
#
loop_
_entity.id
_entity.type
_entity.pdbx_description
1 polymer ?
#
loop_
_entity_poly.entity_id
_entity_poly.type
_entity_poly.pdbx_seq_one_letter_code
_entity_poly.pdbx_strand_id
1 'polypeptide(L)'
;KHHYFYYPFFMLLTVFFLFFSDTTVSAAVKTSDLETVPWSMVTESSIINEKGWLQSMCATDQYIVCLVNASKKGTDPDTLIAFYRNTTDIDGNPVEQYSYAFSVTETDYEHGNGMTYNPNTQEIAIAGLFTNDPSDAGAIFIVDANTLHFKRKVQVGNGSINFFGIDYVPEKDQYVLMANRIADYAFYF
;
A
#
# COMPACT_ATOMS: atom_id res chain seq x y z
N LYS A 1 33.79 29.78 52.19
CA LYS A 1 34.68 29.57 51.04
C LYS A 1 34.29 28.29 50.33
N HIS A 2 33.17 28.32 49.55
CA HIS A 2 32.87 27.30 48.52
C HIS A 2 31.79 27.89 47.62
N HIS A 3 32.20 28.71 46.66
CA HIS A 3 31.38 29.05 45.54
C HIS A 3 32.31 29.14 44.34
N TYR A 4 32.29 28.12 43.45
CA TYR A 4 32.74 28.19 42.07
C TYR A 4 32.83 26.79 41.46
N PHE A 5 31.66 26.07 41.26
CA PHE A 5 31.74 24.87 40.47
C PHE A 5 30.45 24.50 39.69
N TYR A 6 29.45 25.41 39.65
CA TYR A 6 28.16 25.07 39.02
C TYR A 6 27.89 25.71 37.66
N TYR A 7 28.70 26.66 37.23
CA TYR A 7 28.43 27.38 35.98
C TYR A 7 28.83 26.64 34.68
N PRO A 8 29.89 25.85 34.61
CA PRO A 8 30.25 25.20 33.34
C PRO A 8 29.34 23.99 33.00
N PHE A 9 28.73 23.35 34.00
CA PHE A 9 27.87 22.19 33.75
C PHE A 9 26.50 22.58 33.18
N PHE A 10 25.96 23.70 33.61
CA PHE A 10 24.69 24.20 33.08
C PHE A 10 24.83 24.74 31.65
N MET A 11 25.96 25.34 31.32
CA MET A 11 26.21 25.86 29.98
C MET A 11 26.45 24.72 28.96
N LEU A 12 27.05 23.59 29.39
CA LEU A 12 27.25 22.42 28.57
C LEU A 12 25.92 21.70 28.31
N LEU A 13 25.01 21.65 29.27
CA LEU A 13 23.70 21.04 29.11
C LEU A 13 22.78 21.83 28.16
N THR A 14 22.87 23.17 28.21
CA THR A 14 22.08 24.06 27.33
C THR A 14 22.57 24.00 25.88
N VAL A 15 23.86 23.82 25.65
CA VAL A 15 24.41 23.62 24.29
C VAL A 15 24.08 22.25 23.73
N PHE A 16 23.97 21.24 24.57
CA PHE A 16 23.60 19.89 24.10
C PHE A 16 22.13 19.76 23.67
N PHE A 17 21.23 20.57 24.25
CA PHE A 17 19.81 20.62 23.84
C PHE A 17 19.57 21.42 22.56
N LEU A 18 20.49 22.26 22.13
CA LEU A 18 20.36 23.04 20.90
C LEU A 18 20.77 22.29 19.63
N PHE A 19 21.39 21.11 19.76
CA PHE A 19 21.79 20.27 18.61
C PHE A 19 20.83 19.12 18.29
N PHE A 20 19.76 18.93 19.08
CA PHE A 20 18.68 18.01 18.77
C PHE A 20 17.40 18.77 18.37
N SER A 21 17.54 19.78 17.55
CA SER A 21 16.39 20.22 16.77
C SER A 21 16.13 19.17 15.72
N ASP A 22 15.09 18.37 15.90
CA ASP A 22 14.53 17.51 14.87
C ASP A 22 14.34 18.34 13.61
N THR A 23 15.28 18.26 12.70
CA THR A 23 15.04 18.63 11.32
C THR A 23 14.10 17.57 10.78
N THR A 24 12.79 17.75 10.97
CA THR A 24 11.80 17.12 10.15
C THR A 24 12.06 17.59 8.73
N VAL A 25 12.81 16.81 7.97
CA VAL A 25 12.89 16.97 6.52
C VAL A 25 11.53 16.56 5.99
N SER A 26 10.59 17.49 6.02
CA SER A 26 9.38 17.39 5.21
C SER A 26 9.83 17.63 3.77
N ALA A 27 10.11 16.53 3.07
CA ALA A 27 10.22 16.57 1.61
C ALA A 27 8.80 16.80 1.06
N ALA A 28 8.32 18.02 1.16
CA ALA A 28 7.11 18.42 0.43
C ALA A 28 7.46 18.40 -1.05
N VAL A 29 6.91 17.42 -1.77
CA VAL A 29 6.89 17.42 -3.23
C VAL A 29 6.10 18.67 -3.63
N LYS A 30 6.77 19.61 -4.31
CA LYS A 30 6.09 20.80 -4.83
C LYS A 30 5.09 20.38 -5.88
N THR A 31 3.88 20.90 -5.82
CA THR A 31 2.83 20.66 -6.82
C THR A 31 3.31 20.96 -8.25
N SER A 32 4.18 21.99 -8.39
CA SER A 32 4.85 22.33 -9.66
C SER A 32 5.70 21.19 -10.25
N ASP A 33 6.21 20.29 -9.42
CA ASP A 33 7.06 19.20 -9.90
C ASP A 33 6.23 18.09 -10.53
N LEU A 34 4.97 17.93 -10.12
CA LEU A 34 4.03 17.01 -10.74
C LEU A 34 3.54 17.48 -12.13
N GLU A 35 3.43 18.79 -12.32
CA GLU A 35 3.01 19.39 -13.59
C GLU A 35 4.07 19.24 -14.70
N THR A 36 5.33 19.09 -14.32
CA THR A 36 6.45 18.95 -15.25
C THR A 36 6.81 17.50 -15.58
N VAL A 37 6.22 16.53 -14.86
CA VAL A 37 6.45 15.10 -15.16
C VAL A 37 5.75 14.74 -16.48
N PRO A 38 6.46 14.29 -17.51
CA PRO A 38 5.83 13.86 -18.75
C PRO A 38 5.01 12.59 -18.48
N TRP A 39 3.72 12.69 -18.64
CA TRP A 39 2.82 11.53 -18.59
C TRP A 39 2.85 10.83 -19.94
N SER A 40 3.08 9.52 -19.91
CA SER A 40 2.99 8.66 -21.09
C SER A 40 2.18 7.42 -20.74
N MET A 41 1.42 6.95 -21.72
CA MET A 41 0.80 5.63 -21.62
C MET A 41 1.91 4.58 -21.70
N VAL A 42 2.00 3.75 -20.65
CA VAL A 42 3.02 2.70 -20.52
C VAL A 42 2.56 1.43 -21.23
N THR A 43 1.30 1.06 -21.02
CA THR A 43 0.67 -0.10 -21.67
C THR A 43 -0.86 0.10 -21.71
N GLU A 44 -1.49 -0.57 -22.65
CA GLU A 44 -2.95 -0.69 -22.74
C GLU A 44 -3.29 -2.19 -22.77
N SER A 45 -4.26 -2.60 -21.96
CA SER A 45 -4.70 -4.00 -21.92
C SER A 45 -6.22 -4.10 -21.87
N SER A 46 -6.78 -4.80 -22.83
CA SER A 46 -8.21 -5.16 -22.85
C SER A 46 -8.60 -6.13 -21.75
N ILE A 47 -7.63 -6.89 -21.21
CA ILE A 47 -7.86 -7.91 -20.16
C ILE A 47 -8.54 -7.30 -18.94
N ILE A 48 -8.17 -6.07 -18.56
CA ILE A 48 -8.78 -5.37 -17.42
C ILE A 48 -10.27 -5.17 -17.67
N ASN A 49 -10.64 -4.68 -18.86
CA ASN A 49 -12.03 -4.37 -19.19
C ASN A 49 -12.91 -5.62 -19.28
N GLU A 50 -12.34 -6.76 -19.65
CA GLU A 50 -13.07 -8.03 -19.74
C GLU A 50 -13.39 -8.62 -18.36
N LYS A 51 -12.57 -8.32 -17.35
CA LYS A 51 -12.69 -8.89 -15.99
C LYS A 51 -13.55 -8.07 -15.05
N GLY A 52 -13.71 -6.76 -15.27
CA GLY A 52 -14.50 -5.88 -14.40
C GLY A 52 -13.94 -4.47 -14.32
N TRP A 53 -13.84 -3.92 -13.12
CA TRP A 53 -13.35 -2.56 -12.88
C TRP A 53 -12.04 -2.55 -12.12
N LEU A 54 -11.07 -1.80 -12.63
CA LEU A 54 -9.81 -1.54 -11.92
C LEU A 54 -10.10 -0.77 -10.63
N GLN A 55 -9.66 -1.32 -9.48
CA GLN A 55 -9.84 -0.72 -8.16
C GLN A 55 -8.55 -0.16 -7.59
N SER A 56 -7.50 -0.95 -7.58
CA SER A 56 -6.23 -0.55 -7.00
C SER A 56 -5.07 -1.22 -7.71
N MET A 57 -3.87 -0.69 -7.47
CA MET A 57 -2.64 -1.25 -8.02
C MET A 57 -1.48 -1.02 -7.08
N CYS A 58 -0.48 -1.89 -7.12
CA CYS A 58 0.82 -1.68 -6.50
C CYS A 58 1.93 -2.24 -7.38
N ALA A 59 3.18 -1.84 -7.08
CA ALA A 59 4.37 -2.40 -7.70
C ALA A 59 5.07 -3.33 -6.70
N THR A 60 5.40 -4.54 -7.14
CA THR A 60 6.28 -5.47 -6.43
C THR A 60 7.70 -5.41 -7.01
N ASP A 61 8.58 -6.28 -6.58
CA ASP A 61 9.93 -6.37 -7.18
C ASP A 61 9.87 -6.82 -8.65
N GLN A 62 8.89 -7.68 -9.00
CA GLN A 62 8.79 -8.32 -10.33
C GLN A 62 7.63 -7.77 -11.17
N TYR A 63 6.54 -7.37 -10.53
CA TYR A 63 5.29 -7.08 -11.22
C TYR A 63 4.70 -5.72 -10.85
N ILE A 64 3.93 -5.16 -11.78
CA ILE A 64 2.86 -4.23 -11.48
C ILE A 64 1.60 -5.07 -11.37
N VAL A 65 0.96 -5.03 -10.21
CA VAL A 65 -0.23 -5.82 -9.90
C VAL A 65 -1.44 -4.92 -9.83
N CYS A 66 -2.49 -5.29 -10.56
CA CYS A 66 -3.77 -4.59 -10.61
C CYS A 66 -4.85 -5.47 -10.00
N LEU A 67 -5.68 -4.91 -9.15
CA LEU A 67 -6.92 -5.53 -8.67
C LEU A 67 -8.08 -5.07 -9.54
N VAL A 68 -8.81 -6.03 -10.07
CA VAL A 68 -10.01 -5.83 -10.88
C VAL A 68 -11.19 -6.49 -10.19
N ASN A 69 -12.14 -5.69 -9.72
CA ASN A 69 -13.36 -6.21 -9.13
C ASN A 69 -14.27 -6.80 -10.18
N ALA A 70 -14.87 -7.93 -9.84
CA ALA A 70 -15.86 -8.58 -10.69
C ALA A 70 -17.09 -7.69 -10.92
N SER A 71 -17.71 -7.85 -12.06
CA SER A 71 -18.86 -7.03 -12.47
C SER A 71 -20.12 -7.26 -11.63
N LYS A 72 -20.19 -8.39 -10.92
CA LYS A 72 -21.30 -8.74 -10.02
C LYS A 72 -20.82 -8.76 -8.59
N LYS A 73 -21.23 -7.75 -7.83
CA LYS A 73 -20.93 -7.65 -6.41
C LYS A 73 -21.36 -8.90 -5.65
N GLY A 74 -20.43 -9.48 -4.89
CA GLY A 74 -20.68 -10.47 -3.86
C GLY A 74 -20.98 -11.89 -4.33
N THR A 75 -20.75 -12.21 -5.59
CA THR A 75 -20.92 -13.58 -6.10
C THR A 75 -19.73 -14.10 -6.91
N ASP A 76 -19.00 -13.21 -7.55
CA ASP A 76 -17.89 -13.60 -8.40
C ASP A 76 -16.57 -13.13 -7.76
N PRO A 77 -15.54 -14.00 -7.74
CA PRO A 77 -14.25 -13.63 -7.20
C PRO A 77 -13.57 -12.57 -8.07
N ASP A 78 -12.83 -11.68 -7.41
CA ASP A 78 -12.03 -10.64 -8.04
C ASP A 78 -10.81 -11.23 -8.73
N THR A 79 -10.23 -10.45 -9.64
CA THR A 79 -9.05 -10.85 -10.40
C THR A 79 -7.87 -9.96 -10.06
N LEU A 80 -6.76 -10.58 -9.67
CA LEU A 80 -5.45 -9.96 -9.65
C LEU A 80 -4.74 -10.21 -10.97
N ILE A 81 -4.22 -9.14 -11.59
CA ILE A 81 -3.53 -9.19 -12.87
C ILE A 81 -2.11 -8.67 -12.69
N ALA A 82 -1.13 -9.48 -13.10
CA ALA A 82 0.27 -9.11 -13.10
C ALA A 82 0.75 -8.68 -14.49
N PHE A 83 1.51 -7.59 -14.54
CA PHE A 83 2.28 -7.14 -15.68
C PHE A 83 3.77 -7.13 -15.30
N TYR A 84 4.65 -7.53 -16.20
CA TYR A 84 6.08 -7.50 -15.93
C TYR A 84 6.58 -6.08 -15.65
N ARG A 85 7.18 -5.86 -14.49
CA ARG A 85 7.79 -4.58 -14.15
C ARG A 85 9.17 -4.40 -14.79
N ASN A 86 9.87 -5.52 -14.97
CA ASN A 86 11.25 -5.58 -15.45
C ASN A 86 11.30 -6.12 -16.89
N THR A 87 12.49 -6.10 -17.49
CA THR A 87 12.75 -6.73 -18.80
C THR A 87 13.18 -8.20 -18.71
N THR A 88 13.17 -8.76 -17.48
CA THR A 88 13.39 -10.16 -17.19
C THR A 88 12.36 -10.65 -16.18
N ASP A 89 11.94 -11.93 -16.32
CA ASP A 89 11.12 -12.61 -15.34
C ASP A 89 11.91 -13.02 -14.10
N ILE A 90 11.25 -13.70 -13.15
CA ILE A 90 11.85 -14.17 -11.89
C ILE A 90 12.96 -15.20 -12.12
N ASP A 91 12.91 -15.93 -13.24
CA ASP A 91 13.90 -16.95 -13.64
C ASP A 91 15.05 -16.36 -14.47
N GLY A 92 15.01 -15.05 -14.76
CA GLY A 92 16.01 -14.33 -15.55
C GLY A 92 15.80 -14.42 -17.07
N ASN A 93 14.67 -14.93 -17.54
CA ASN A 93 14.39 -14.97 -18.97
C ASN A 93 13.94 -13.59 -19.48
N PRO A 94 14.34 -13.19 -20.70
CA PRO A 94 13.88 -11.93 -21.27
C PRO A 94 12.37 -11.88 -21.45
N VAL A 95 11.75 -10.79 -21.03
CA VAL A 95 10.32 -10.48 -21.21
C VAL A 95 10.15 -9.05 -21.68
N GLU A 96 9.03 -8.76 -22.30
CA GLU A 96 8.66 -7.39 -22.64
C GLU A 96 8.16 -6.67 -21.39
N GLN A 97 8.82 -5.56 -21.03
CA GLN A 97 8.44 -4.74 -19.88
C GLN A 97 6.99 -4.24 -20.05
N TYR A 98 6.21 -4.31 -18.98
CA TYR A 98 4.80 -3.96 -18.90
C TYR A 98 3.85 -4.84 -19.73
N SER A 99 4.34 -5.92 -20.35
CA SER A 99 3.46 -6.90 -20.95
C SER A 99 2.74 -7.74 -19.89
N TYR A 100 1.62 -8.32 -20.27
CA TYR A 100 0.84 -9.22 -19.40
C TYR A 100 1.69 -10.45 -19.02
N ALA A 101 1.73 -10.76 -17.74
CA ALA A 101 2.41 -11.94 -17.22
C ALA A 101 1.40 -13.08 -16.92
N PHE A 102 0.49 -12.86 -15.99
CA PHE A 102 -0.54 -13.82 -15.62
C PHE A 102 -1.66 -13.16 -14.81
N SER A 103 -2.71 -13.90 -14.50
CA SER A 103 -3.78 -13.45 -13.61
C SER A 103 -4.29 -14.58 -12.73
N VAL A 104 -4.81 -14.23 -11.55
CA VAL A 104 -5.42 -15.15 -10.59
C VAL A 104 -6.80 -14.62 -10.20
N THR A 105 -7.81 -15.49 -10.26
CA THR A 105 -9.20 -15.18 -9.92
C THR A 105 -9.67 -16.21 -8.91
N GLU A 106 -9.69 -15.88 -7.62
CA GLU A 106 -9.98 -16.89 -6.58
C GLU A 106 -10.70 -16.35 -5.34
N THR A 107 -10.61 -15.06 -5.06
CA THR A 107 -11.10 -14.48 -3.82
C THR A 107 -11.86 -13.19 -4.09
N ASP A 108 -12.95 -12.98 -3.39
CA ASP A 108 -13.60 -11.67 -3.29
C ASP A 108 -12.81 -10.82 -2.28
N TYR A 109 -12.17 -9.76 -2.76
CA TYR A 109 -11.42 -8.80 -1.94
C TYR A 109 -12.29 -7.61 -1.53
N GLU A 110 -13.58 -7.76 -1.61
CA GLU A 110 -14.56 -6.70 -1.46
C GLU A 110 -14.28 -5.57 -2.49
N HIS A 111 -14.25 -4.31 -2.07
CA HIS A 111 -13.85 -3.25 -3.03
C HIS A 111 -12.34 -3.15 -3.25
N GLY A 112 -11.51 -3.68 -2.35
CA GLY A 112 -10.05 -3.64 -2.47
C GLY A 112 -9.49 -2.26 -2.82
N ASN A 113 -9.92 -1.20 -2.11
CA ASN A 113 -9.67 0.20 -2.48
C ASN A 113 -8.19 0.63 -2.43
N GLY A 114 -7.36 -0.12 -1.77
CA GLY A 114 -5.93 0.16 -1.71
C GLY A 114 -5.13 -1.13 -1.60
N MET A 115 -3.95 -1.13 -2.18
CA MET A 115 -3.01 -2.24 -2.04
C MET A 115 -1.59 -1.73 -1.97
N THR A 116 -0.75 -2.46 -1.25
CA THR A 116 0.66 -2.16 -1.07
C THR A 116 1.49 -3.42 -0.98
N TYR A 117 2.77 -3.31 -1.34
CA TYR A 117 3.72 -4.42 -1.30
C TYR A 117 4.65 -4.30 -0.10
N ASN A 118 4.83 -5.41 0.62
CA ASN A 118 5.84 -5.56 1.67
C ASN A 118 7.00 -6.43 1.15
N PRO A 119 8.17 -5.86 0.84
CA PRO A 119 9.31 -6.61 0.32
C PRO A 119 9.93 -7.56 1.36
N ASN A 120 9.79 -7.29 2.67
CA ASN A 120 10.35 -8.14 3.72
C ASN A 120 9.67 -9.49 3.80
N THR A 121 8.37 -9.54 3.51
CA THR A 121 7.57 -10.78 3.54
C THR A 121 7.20 -11.28 2.16
N GLN A 122 7.47 -10.51 1.10
CA GLN A 122 7.03 -10.74 -0.28
C GLN A 122 5.51 -10.94 -0.37
N GLU A 123 4.77 -10.08 0.31
CA GLU A 123 3.33 -10.11 0.38
C GLU A 123 2.73 -8.80 -0.11
N ILE A 124 1.57 -8.89 -0.75
CA ILE A 124 0.71 -7.76 -1.04
C ILE A 124 -0.41 -7.73 -0.01
N ALA A 125 -0.62 -6.57 0.60
CA ALA A 125 -1.74 -6.31 1.48
C ALA A 125 -2.80 -5.50 0.74
N ILE A 126 -4.06 -5.97 0.75
CA ILE A 126 -5.21 -5.35 0.10
C ILE A 126 -6.20 -4.91 1.19
N ALA A 127 -6.51 -3.63 1.21
CA ALA A 127 -7.46 -3.04 2.15
C ALA A 127 -8.90 -3.21 1.64
N GLY A 128 -9.68 -4.03 2.32
CA GLY A 128 -11.08 -4.28 1.97
C GLY A 128 -11.99 -3.12 2.42
N LEU A 129 -12.78 -2.59 1.51
CA LEU A 129 -13.93 -1.77 1.83
C LEU A 129 -15.17 -2.70 1.86
N PHE A 130 -15.72 -2.87 3.05
CA PHE A 130 -16.94 -3.66 3.22
C PHE A 130 -18.06 -3.19 2.28
N THR A 131 -18.64 -4.12 1.56
CA THR A 131 -19.82 -3.87 0.72
C THR A 131 -20.92 -4.90 0.91
N ASN A 132 -20.59 -6.16 1.11
CA ASN A 132 -21.55 -7.26 1.08
C ASN A 132 -21.55 -8.12 2.37
N ASP A 133 -20.38 -8.38 2.93
CA ASP A 133 -20.26 -9.17 4.17
C ASP A 133 -19.73 -8.32 5.33
N PRO A 134 -20.57 -8.03 6.35
CA PRO A 134 -20.15 -7.31 7.54
C PRO A 134 -18.96 -7.93 8.26
N SER A 135 -18.70 -9.23 8.08
CA SER A 135 -17.56 -9.91 8.69
C SER A 135 -16.23 -9.49 8.06
N ASP A 136 -16.24 -8.87 6.88
CA ASP A 136 -15.07 -8.38 6.18
C ASP A 136 -14.78 -6.90 6.42
N ALA A 137 -15.67 -6.20 7.12
CA ALA A 137 -15.41 -4.84 7.55
C ALA A 137 -14.17 -4.78 8.48
N GLY A 138 -13.18 -3.95 8.09
CA GLY A 138 -11.90 -3.87 8.80
C GLY A 138 -10.95 -5.02 8.53
N ALA A 139 -11.14 -5.76 7.43
CA ALA A 139 -10.24 -6.81 7.00
C ALA A 139 -9.16 -6.30 6.04
N ILE A 140 -8.00 -6.92 6.12
CA ILE A 140 -6.91 -6.83 5.14
C ILE A 140 -6.71 -8.24 4.57
N PHE A 141 -6.68 -8.32 3.25
CA PHE A 141 -6.41 -9.56 2.54
C PHE A 141 -4.94 -9.61 2.17
N ILE A 142 -4.28 -10.71 2.48
CA ILE A 142 -2.86 -10.92 2.20
C ILE A 142 -2.72 -11.95 1.10
N VAL A 143 -1.97 -11.58 0.05
CA VAL A 143 -1.64 -12.45 -1.07
C VAL A 143 -0.14 -12.58 -1.23
N ASP A 144 0.31 -13.67 -1.82
CA ASP A 144 1.70 -13.86 -2.20
C ASP A 144 2.05 -12.97 -3.40
N ALA A 145 3.13 -12.22 -3.32
CA ALA A 145 3.48 -11.22 -4.34
C ALA A 145 4.01 -11.85 -5.66
N ASN A 146 4.48 -13.08 -5.61
CA ASN A 146 5.05 -13.77 -6.78
C ASN A 146 4.01 -14.60 -7.54
N THR A 147 3.05 -15.17 -6.80
CA THR A 147 2.05 -16.08 -7.37
C THR A 147 0.64 -15.48 -7.42
N LEU A 148 0.40 -14.39 -6.69
CA LEU A 148 -0.88 -13.71 -6.49
C LEU A 148 -1.95 -14.57 -5.81
N HIS A 149 -1.58 -15.73 -5.26
CA HIS A 149 -2.51 -16.56 -4.52
C HIS A 149 -2.83 -15.98 -3.14
N PHE A 150 -4.10 -16.06 -2.76
CA PHE A 150 -4.57 -15.67 -1.44
C PHE A 150 -3.89 -16.50 -0.35
N LYS A 151 -3.37 -15.84 0.68
CA LYS A 151 -2.73 -16.49 1.83
C LYS A 151 -3.61 -16.48 3.08
N ARG A 152 -4.13 -15.31 3.44
CA ARG A 152 -4.91 -15.13 4.66
C ARG A 152 -5.66 -13.81 4.69
N LYS A 153 -6.70 -13.78 5.50
CA LYS A 153 -7.41 -12.56 5.92
C LYS A 153 -6.95 -12.17 7.33
N VAL A 154 -6.64 -10.90 7.53
CA VAL A 154 -6.26 -10.33 8.82
C VAL A 154 -7.35 -9.35 9.25
N GLN A 155 -8.02 -9.63 10.37
CA GLN A 155 -9.01 -8.75 10.93
C GLN A 155 -8.31 -7.70 11.80
N VAL A 156 -8.32 -6.43 11.37
CA VAL A 156 -7.71 -5.30 12.09
C VAL A 156 -8.76 -4.53 12.87
N GLY A 157 -9.93 -4.36 12.31
CA GLY A 157 -11.06 -3.69 12.93
C GLY A 157 -12.06 -4.66 13.56
N ASN A 158 -13.13 -4.12 14.12
CA ASN A 158 -14.17 -4.86 14.82
C ASN A 158 -15.50 -4.91 14.05
N GLY A 159 -15.49 -4.89 12.74
CA GLY A 159 -16.69 -4.91 11.91
C GLY A 159 -17.41 -3.56 11.76
N SER A 160 -16.83 -2.47 12.28
CA SER A 160 -17.39 -1.11 12.18
C SER A 160 -16.45 -0.11 11.47
N ILE A 161 -15.39 -0.60 10.87
CA ILE A 161 -14.35 0.21 10.22
C ILE A 161 -14.22 -0.23 8.77
N ASN A 162 -14.26 0.74 7.85
CA ASN A 162 -13.91 0.53 6.45
C ASN A 162 -12.51 1.08 6.17
N PHE A 163 -11.76 0.38 5.33
CA PHE A 163 -10.47 0.86 4.83
C PHE A 163 -10.61 1.44 3.43
N PHE A 164 -10.00 2.61 3.22
CA PHE A 164 -9.97 3.32 1.94
C PHE A 164 -8.60 3.31 1.29
N GLY A 165 -7.57 3.00 2.05
CA GLY A 165 -6.22 2.92 1.56
C GLY A 165 -5.31 2.21 2.55
N ILE A 166 -4.21 1.71 2.05
CA ILE A 166 -3.15 1.07 2.81
C ILE A 166 -1.81 1.41 2.16
N ASP A 167 -0.81 1.68 2.98
CA ASP A 167 0.57 1.80 2.53
C ASP A 167 1.51 1.08 3.50
N TYR A 168 2.61 0.57 2.97
CA TYR A 168 3.68 -0.04 3.75
C TYR A 168 4.82 0.96 3.91
N VAL A 169 5.25 1.18 5.15
CA VAL A 169 6.34 2.09 5.53
C VAL A 169 7.58 1.26 5.85
N PRO A 170 8.52 1.10 4.90
CA PRO A 170 9.66 0.20 5.04
C PRO A 170 10.56 0.53 6.24
N GLU A 171 10.77 1.82 6.54
CA GLU A 171 11.65 2.28 7.63
C GLU A 171 11.15 1.86 9.02
N LYS A 172 9.87 1.55 9.12
CA LYS A 172 9.21 1.17 10.39
C LYS A 172 8.75 -0.29 10.39
N ASP A 173 8.81 -0.96 9.25
CA ASP A 173 8.20 -2.28 9.03
C ASP A 173 6.72 -2.30 9.48
N GLN A 174 5.95 -1.30 9.06
CA GLN A 174 4.58 -1.08 9.49
C GLN A 174 3.66 -0.75 8.32
N TYR A 175 2.38 -1.10 8.48
CA TYR A 175 1.33 -0.65 7.59
C TYR A 175 0.62 0.58 8.15
N VAL A 176 0.34 1.53 7.28
CA VAL A 176 -0.51 2.70 7.57
C VAL A 176 -1.82 2.52 6.83
N LEU A 177 -2.92 2.69 7.54
CA LEU A 177 -4.26 2.49 7.02
C LEU A 177 -5.04 3.81 7.07
N MET A 178 -5.64 4.17 5.94
CA MET A 178 -6.67 5.19 5.92
C MET A 178 -8.02 4.51 6.14
N ALA A 179 -8.69 4.87 7.22
CA ALA A 179 -9.93 4.22 7.64
C ALA A 179 -11.01 5.24 8.00
N ASN A 180 -12.27 4.85 7.89
CA ASN A 180 -13.35 5.57 8.55
C ASN A 180 -14.18 4.61 9.41
N ARG A 181 -14.83 5.17 10.42
CA ARG A 181 -15.83 4.46 11.18
C ARG A 181 -17.17 4.55 10.44
N ILE A 182 -17.81 3.41 10.21
CA ILE A 182 -19.08 3.33 9.46
C ILE A 182 -20.17 4.20 10.10
N ALA A 183 -20.14 4.34 11.45
CA ALA A 183 -21.19 5.04 12.18
C ALA A 183 -21.08 6.57 12.15
N ASP A 184 -19.87 7.14 12.02
CA ASP A 184 -19.64 8.58 12.17
C ASP A 184 -18.86 9.22 11.02
N TYR A 185 -18.47 8.45 10.01
CA TYR A 185 -17.67 8.86 8.86
C TYR A 185 -16.35 9.60 9.24
N ALA A 186 -15.85 9.37 10.46
CA ALA A 186 -14.58 9.94 10.89
C ALA A 186 -13.41 9.20 10.24
N PHE A 187 -12.40 9.95 9.75
CA PHE A 187 -11.20 9.38 9.14
C PHE A 187 -10.10 9.22 10.19
N TYR A 188 -9.38 8.10 10.12
CA TYR A 188 -8.25 7.77 11.00
C TYR A 188 -7.03 7.47 10.13
N PHE A 189 -5.85 7.89 10.60
CA PHE A 189 -4.57 7.70 9.94
C PHE A 189 -3.60 7.00 10.88
#